data_d4adccbcb7df12d2a85aa2a1839cf2b9
#
_entry.id   d4adccbcb7df12d2a85aa2a1839cf2b9
#
_cell.length_a   1.000
_cell.length_b   1.000
_cell.length_c   1.000
_cell.angle_alpha   90.00
_cell.angle_beta   90.00
_cell.angle_gamma   90.00
#
_symmetry.space_group_name_H-M   'P 1'
#
loop_
_entity.id
_entity.type
_entity.pdbx_description
1 polymer ?
#
loop_
_entity_poly.entity_id
_entity_poly.type
_entity_poly.pdbx_seq_one_letter_code
_entity_poly.pdbx_strand_id
1 'polypeptide(L)'
;MDKQVLSRAISALKSGGIIVYPTDTLYGLGADVFNDNAVKKVFKVKNRPFNLPISVAVSCIEDLEKIAIVDDKAKKIIDKFLPGKLTLILKKKKTISNIVTGGLENIAIRIPDNIVALELLSTFGPLTCTSANIHGKETPTVISDIRMQFKKSGISLYINHGKLRGKPSTIVDLADKKPTLIRQGAIEFEDILDAIENG
;
A
#
# COMPACT_ATOMS: atom_id res chain seq x y z
N MET A 1 -1.33 -16.23 9.34
CA MET A 1 -2.81 -16.03 9.24
C MET A 1 -3.49 -17.38 9.21
N ASP A 2 -4.79 -17.48 9.59
CA ASP A 2 -5.56 -18.72 9.41
C ASP A 2 -5.66 -19.09 7.92
N LYS A 3 -5.41 -20.39 7.59
CA LYS A 3 -5.37 -20.90 6.20
C LYS A 3 -6.69 -20.70 5.46
N GLN A 4 -7.84 -20.80 6.15
CA GLN A 4 -9.16 -20.60 5.54
C GLN A 4 -9.36 -19.11 5.20
N VAL A 5 -8.92 -18.19 6.09
CA VAL A 5 -8.99 -16.75 5.83
C VAL A 5 -8.10 -16.38 4.65
N LEU A 6 -6.87 -16.91 4.57
CA LEU A 6 -5.96 -16.71 3.45
C LEU A 6 -6.59 -17.20 2.13
N SER A 7 -7.10 -18.42 2.09
CA SER A 7 -7.74 -18.98 0.91
C SER A 7 -8.93 -18.14 0.42
N ARG A 8 -9.77 -17.66 1.35
CA ARG A 8 -10.89 -16.76 1.03
C ARG A 8 -10.42 -15.42 0.50
N ALA A 9 -9.34 -14.85 1.07
CA ALA A 9 -8.76 -13.60 0.58
C ALA A 9 -8.23 -13.74 -0.84
N ILE A 10 -7.47 -14.81 -1.13
CA ILE A 10 -6.93 -15.12 -2.45
C ILE A 10 -8.08 -15.31 -3.47
N SER A 11 -9.13 -16.06 -3.10
CA SER A 11 -10.29 -16.25 -3.97
C SER A 11 -11.01 -14.92 -4.27
N ALA A 12 -11.20 -14.07 -3.26
CA ALA A 12 -11.82 -12.76 -3.43
C ALA A 12 -11.00 -11.87 -4.37
N LEU A 13 -9.66 -11.84 -4.22
CA LEU A 13 -8.76 -11.06 -5.06
C LEU A 13 -8.74 -11.57 -6.51
N LYS A 14 -8.65 -12.90 -6.72
CA LYS A 14 -8.69 -13.52 -8.04
C LYS A 14 -9.98 -13.22 -8.82
N SER A 15 -11.10 -13.07 -8.11
CA SER A 15 -12.38 -12.64 -8.71
C SER A 15 -12.51 -11.13 -8.90
N GLY A 16 -11.44 -10.37 -8.72
CA GLY A 16 -11.43 -8.91 -8.87
C GLY A 16 -12.19 -8.20 -7.76
N GLY A 17 -12.23 -8.80 -6.56
CA GLY A 17 -12.82 -8.23 -5.36
C GLY A 17 -11.85 -7.30 -4.62
N ILE A 18 -12.38 -6.61 -3.61
CA ILE A 18 -11.63 -5.74 -2.70
C ILE A 18 -11.63 -6.41 -1.32
N ILE A 19 -10.51 -6.37 -0.65
CA ILE A 19 -10.40 -6.81 0.75
C ILE A 19 -9.92 -5.68 1.65
N VAL A 20 -10.23 -5.75 2.93
CA VAL A 20 -9.60 -4.96 3.99
C VAL A 20 -8.61 -5.86 4.72
N TYR A 21 -7.34 -5.43 4.82
CA TYR A 21 -6.28 -6.20 5.46
C TYR A 21 -5.43 -5.32 6.39
N PRO A 22 -4.86 -5.88 7.46
CA PRO A 22 -4.04 -5.12 8.40
C PRO A 22 -2.67 -4.81 7.81
N THR A 23 -2.08 -3.68 8.23
CA THR A 23 -0.66 -3.36 8.03
C THR A 23 -0.03 -2.98 9.37
N ASP A 24 1.24 -2.65 9.38
CA ASP A 24 1.99 -2.11 10.52
C ASP A 24 1.58 -0.68 10.92
N THR A 25 0.72 -0.05 10.13
CA THR A 25 0.20 1.30 10.38
C THR A 25 -1.31 1.29 10.61
N LEU A 26 -2.08 1.12 9.55
CA LEU A 26 -3.54 1.19 9.51
C LEU A 26 -4.08 0.03 8.67
N TYR A 27 -5.37 -0.22 8.70
CA TYR A 27 -6.00 -1.12 7.75
C TYR A 27 -5.95 -0.55 6.33
N GLY A 28 -5.59 -1.41 5.37
CA GLY A 28 -5.54 -1.08 3.95
C GLY A 28 -6.70 -1.67 3.15
N LEU A 29 -7.06 -1.01 2.06
CA LEU A 29 -7.89 -1.58 1.00
C LEU A 29 -6.99 -2.22 -0.04
N GLY A 30 -7.09 -3.54 -0.18
CA GLY A 30 -6.34 -4.37 -1.12
C GLY A 30 -7.19 -4.81 -2.30
N ALA A 31 -6.65 -4.59 -3.49
CA ALA A 31 -7.14 -5.12 -4.75
C ALA A 31 -5.92 -5.47 -5.61
N ASP A 32 -6.07 -6.40 -6.52
CA ASP A 32 -5.04 -6.74 -7.50
C ASP A 32 -4.63 -5.52 -8.32
N VAL A 33 -3.37 -5.10 -8.25
CA VAL A 33 -2.86 -3.91 -8.97
C VAL A 33 -2.78 -4.09 -10.47
N PHE A 34 -2.77 -5.35 -10.95
CA PHE A 34 -2.75 -5.69 -12.37
C PHE A 34 -4.15 -5.83 -12.96
N ASN A 35 -5.19 -5.74 -12.14
CA ASN A 35 -6.58 -5.76 -12.57
C ASN A 35 -7.20 -4.35 -12.50
N ASP A 36 -7.21 -3.64 -13.61
CA ASP A 36 -7.75 -2.27 -13.71
C ASP A 36 -9.18 -2.14 -13.18
N ASN A 37 -10.02 -3.15 -13.39
CA ASN A 37 -11.40 -3.13 -12.90
C ASN A 37 -11.45 -3.25 -11.36
N ALA A 38 -10.56 -4.04 -10.76
CA ALA A 38 -10.44 -4.13 -9.31
C ALA A 38 -9.92 -2.81 -8.72
N VAL A 39 -8.91 -2.19 -9.35
CA VAL A 39 -8.39 -0.87 -8.94
C VAL A 39 -9.47 0.20 -9.05
N LYS A 40 -10.23 0.26 -10.16
CA LYS A 40 -11.37 1.19 -10.31
C LYS A 40 -12.43 1.04 -9.22
N LYS A 41 -12.69 -0.21 -8.77
CA LYS A 41 -13.59 -0.44 -7.64
C LYS A 41 -13.07 0.20 -6.36
N VAL A 42 -11.73 0.15 -6.08
CA VAL A 42 -11.14 0.81 -4.91
C VAL A 42 -11.40 2.30 -4.92
N PHE A 43 -11.21 2.98 -6.06
CA PHE A 43 -11.54 4.41 -6.19
C PHE A 43 -13.01 4.70 -5.90
N LYS A 44 -13.92 3.91 -6.50
CA LYS A 44 -15.37 4.06 -6.29
C LYS A 44 -15.77 3.86 -4.84
N VAL A 45 -15.28 2.80 -4.21
CA VAL A 45 -15.58 2.47 -2.81
C VAL A 45 -15.10 3.56 -1.86
N LYS A 46 -13.91 4.14 -2.13
CA LYS A 46 -13.36 5.25 -1.36
C LYS A 46 -13.99 6.60 -1.68
N ASN A 47 -14.77 6.72 -2.73
CA ASN A 47 -15.17 8.02 -3.30
C ASN A 47 -13.94 8.91 -3.56
N ARG A 48 -12.89 8.34 -4.16
CA ARG A 48 -11.60 8.98 -4.43
C ARG A 48 -11.52 9.39 -5.89
N PRO A 49 -11.09 10.62 -6.21
CA PRO A 49 -10.82 11.04 -7.59
C PRO A 49 -9.77 10.15 -8.26
N PHE A 50 -10.00 9.78 -9.53
CA PHE A 50 -9.11 8.88 -10.29
C PHE A 50 -7.72 9.47 -10.59
N ASN A 51 -7.58 10.79 -10.55
CA ASN A 51 -6.31 11.50 -10.73
C ASN A 51 -5.42 11.51 -9.48
N LEU A 52 -5.90 10.98 -8.36
CA LEU A 52 -5.09 10.86 -7.14
C LEU A 52 -4.49 9.45 -7.03
N PRO A 53 -3.15 9.28 -7.07
CA PRO A 53 -2.52 7.96 -7.06
C PRO A 53 -2.86 7.15 -5.82
N ILE A 54 -2.83 5.83 -5.95
CA ILE A 54 -2.98 4.86 -4.85
C ILE A 54 -1.64 4.17 -4.60
N SER A 55 -1.25 4.04 -3.32
CA SER A 55 -0.06 3.27 -2.95
C SER A 55 -0.26 1.78 -3.19
N VAL A 56 0.85 1.10 -3.45
CA VAL A 56 0.93 -0.36 -3.64
C VAL A 56 1.75 -0.96 -2.50
N ALA A 57 1.35 -2.13 -2.03
CA ALA A 57 2.13 -2.96 -1.12
C ALA A 57 2.66 -4.19 -1.85
N VAL A 58 3.90 -4.57 -1.52
CA VAL A 58 4.58 -5.78 -2.00
C VAL A 58 5.17 -6.55 -0.82
N SER A 59 5.55 -7.81 -1.03
CA SER A 59 6.07 -8.67 0.03
C SER A 59 7.58 -8.52 0.27
N CYS A 60 8.33 -8.16 -0.77
CA CYS A 60 9.80 -8.13 -0.76
C CYS A 60 10.32 -7.15 -1.83
N ILE A 61 11.64 -6.95 -1.83
CA ILE A 61 12.31 -6.07 -2.79
C ILE A 61 12.20 -6.59 -4.23
N GLU A 62 12.25 -7.89 -4.43
CA GLU A 62 12.15 -8.52 -5.75
C GLU A 62 10.79 -8.23 -6.40
N ASP A 63 9.71 -8.20 -5.60
CA ASP A 63 8.39 -7.82 -6.09
C ASP A 63 8.29 -6.31 -6.35
N LEU A 64 8.97 -5.49 -5.54
CA LEU A 64 9.06 -4.05 -5.74
C LEU A 64 9.78 -3.73 -7.07
N GLU A 65 10.90 -4.40 -7.34
CA GLU A 65 11.66 -4.24 -8.57
C GLU A 65 10.90 -4.66 -9.83
N LYS A 66 9.90 -5.54 -9.74
CA LYS A 66 9.03 -5.89 -10.89
C LYS A 66 8.15 -4.73 -11.35
N ILE A 67 7.84 -3.79 -10.45
CA ILE A 67 6.87 -2.70 -10.70
C ILE A 67 7.45 -1.30 -10.67
N ALA A 68 8.67 -1.12 -10.12
CA ALA A 68 9.37 0.17 -10.07
C ALA A 68 10.85 0.05 -10.44
N ILE A 69 11.46 1.19 -10.74
CA ILE A 69 12.90 1.32 -10.96
C ILE A 69 13.54 1.65 -9.62
N VAL A 70 14.47 0.81 -9.18
CA VAL A 70 15.22 0.97 -7.94
C VAL A 70 16.66 1.36 -8.32
N ASP A 71 17.07 2.57 -7.96
CA ASP A 71 18.44 3.03 -8.05
C ASP A 71 19.19 2.75 -6.73
N ASP A 72 20.50 3.01 -6.70
CA ASP A 72 21.33 2.76 -5.52
C ASP A 72 20.85 3.55 -4.28
N LYS A 73 20.36 4.77 -4.48
CA LYS A 73 19.79 5.61 -3.43
C LYS A 73 18.54 4.96 -2.82
N ALA A 74 17.61 4.51 -3.68
CA ALA A 74 16.40 3.83 -3.24
C ALA A 74 16.73 2.52 -2.53
N LYS A 75 17.73 1.77 -3.02
CA LYS A 75 18.17 0.51 -2.42
C LYS A 75 18.67 0.69 -0.99
N LYS A 76 19.53 1.68 -0.72
CA LYS A 76 20.00 2.00 0.65
C LYS A 76 18.84 2.24 1.61
N ILE A 77 17.81 2.98 1.17
CA ILE A 77 16.64 3.28 2.00
C ILE A 77 15.78 2.02 2.20
N ILE A 78 15.58 1.22 1.16
CA ILE A 78 14.84 -0.03 1.23
C ILE A 78 15.49 -0.97 2.24
N ASP A 79 16.79 -1.20 2.12
CA ASP A 79 17.55 -2.12 2.98
C ASP A 79 17.51 -1.69 4.47
N LYS A 80 17.46 -0.38 4.73
CA LYS A 80 17.45 0.15 6.11
C LYS A 80 16.06 0.24 6.73
N PHE A 81 15.02 0.55 5.97
CA PHE A 81 13.70 0.94 6.50
C PHE A 81 12.54 0.02 6.09
N LEU A 82 12.74 -0.93 5.19
CA LEU A 82 11.70 -1.86 4.75
C LEU A 82 12.08 -3.33 5.05
N PRO A 83 11.15 -4.14 5.51
CA PRO A 83 9.73 -3.84 5.80
C PRO A 83 9.54 -2.80 6.90
N GLY A 84 8.57 -1.87 6.73
CA GLY A 84 8.33 -0.85 7.75
C GLY A 84 7.41 0.29 7.36
N LYS A 85 7.39 1.31 8.22
CA LYS A 85 6.45 2.44 8.15
C LYS A 85 6.88 3.53 7.16
N LEU A 86 7.43 3.11 6.03
CA LEU A 86 7.86 3.97 4.95
C LEU A 86 7.09 3.64 3.66
N THR A 87 6.82 4.66 2.87
CA THR A 87 6.30 4.56 1.51
C THR A 87 7.22 5.36 0.60
N LEU A 88 7.76 4.73 -0.42
CA LEU A 88 8.64 5.35 -1.40
C LEU A 88 7.88 5.65 -2.67
N ILE A 89 8.06 6.84 -3.23
CA ILE A 89 7.63 7.16 -4.58
C ILE A 89 8.83 6.98 -5.49
N LEU A 90 8.69 6.07 -6.48
CA LEU A 90 9.72 5.68 -7.43
C LEU A 90 9.16 5.77 -8.86
N LYS A 91 10.03 5.80 -9.86
CA LYS A 91 9.61 5.67 -11.26
C LYS A 91 8.98 4.30 -11.49
N LYS A 92 7.75 4.27 -12.03
CA LYS A 92 7.04 3.03 -12.32
C LYS A 92 7.62 2.31 -13.55
N LYS A 93 7.48 0.99 -13.58
CA LYS A 93 7.65 0.20 -14.80
C LYS A 93 6.34 0.15 -15.60
N LYS A 94 6.43 -0.16 -16.88
CA LYS A 94 5.27 -0.25 -17.79
C LYS A 94 4.25 -1.32 -17.41
N THR A 95 4.61 -2.23 -16.51
CA THR A 95 3.73 -3.27 -15.96
C THR A 95 2.58 -2.69 -15.13
N ILE A 96 2.72 -1.45 -14.62
CA ILE A 96 1.70 -0.78 -13.81
C ILE A 96 0.86 0.17 -14.64
N SER A 97 -0.44 -0.05 -14.57
CA SER A 97 -1.44 0.79 -15.26
C SER A 97 -1.46 2.22 -14.72
N ASN A 98 -1.73 3.17 -15.62
CA ASN A 98 -1.91 4.58 -15.27
C ASN A 98 -3.06 4.83 -14.27
N ILE A 99 -4.01 3.91 -14.14
CA ILE A 99 -5.09 4.03 -13.15
C ILE A 99 -4.54 4.00 -11.73
N VAL A 100 -3.56 3.14 -11.44
CA VAL A 100 -2.92 3.04 -10.12
C VAL A 100 -2.23 4.34 -9.75
N THR A 101 -1.56 4.96 -10.72
CA THR A 101 -0.73 6.14 -10.52
C THR A 101 -1.44 7.47 -10.78
N GLY A 102 -2.74 7.44 -11.10
CA GLY A 102 -3.48 8.66 -11.46
C GLY A 102 -2.94 9.37 -12.72
N GLY A 103 -2.31 8.61 -13.63
CA GLY A 103 -1.66 9.14 -14.83
C GLY A 103 -0.21 9.56 -14.66
N LEU A 104 0.35 9.48 -13.45
CA LEU A 104 1.75 9.85 -13.19
C LEU A 104 2.73 8.74 -13.61
N GLU A 105 3.96 9.12 -13.90
CA GLU A 105 5.07 8.19 -14.20
C GLU A 105 5.73 7.59 -12.94
N ASN A 106 5.25 8.00 -11.76
CA ASN A 106 5.76 7.57 -10.47
C ASN A 106 4.71 6.74 -9.72
N ILE A 107 5.18 5.80 -8.91
CA ILE A 107 4.35 4.90 -8.10
C ILE A 107 4.77 4.95 -6.63
N ALA A 108 3.80 5.02 -5.73
CA ALA A 108 4.02 4.95 -4.29
C ALA A 108 3.99 3.48 -3.84
N ILE A 109 5.08 2.98 -3.25
CA ILE A 109 5.25 1.56 -2.89
C ILE A 109 5.72 1.43 -1.46
N ARG A 110 5.30 0.35 -0.78
CA ARG A 110 5.78 -0.03 0.54
C ARG A 110 5.89 -1.54 0.70
N ILE A 111 6.70 -1.98 1.66
CA ILE A 111 6.71 -3.35 2.20
C ILE A 111 6.24 -3.21 3.66
N PRO A 112 4.99 -3.60 4.01
CA PRO A 112 4.49 -3.43 5.37
C PRO A 112 5.11 -4.44 6.33
N ASP A 113 5.56 -3.99 7.50
CA ASP A 113 6.03 -4.87 8.59
C ASP A 113 4.84 -5.45 9.37
N ASN A 114 4.09 -6.34 8.71
CA ASN A 114 2.95 -7.03 9.28
C ASN A 114 2.86 -8.44 8.70
N ILE A 115 2.92 -9.45 9.56
CA ILE A 115 2.99 -10.86 9.13
C ILE A 115 1.77 -11.28 8.30
N VAL A 116 0.57 -10.76 8.59
CA VAL A 116 -0.66 -11.07 7.83
C VAL A 116 -0.59 -10.44 6.44
N ALA A 117 -0.12 -9.18 6.36
CA ALA A 117 0.08 -8.52 5.07
C ALA A 117 1.14 -9.22 4.24
N LEU A 118 2.30 -9.54 4.83
CA LEU A 118 3.41 -10.19 4.11
C LEU A 118 3.01 -11.58 3.59
N GLU A 119 2.31 -12.40 4.40
CA GLU A 119 1.82 -13.70 3.97
C GLU A 119 0.81 -13.58 2.81
N LEU A 120 -0.09 -12.61 2.86
CA LEU A 120 -1.04 -12.33 1.79
C LEU A 120 -0.34 -11.89 0.51
N LEU A 121 0.59 -10.94 0.61
CA LEU A 121 1.33 -10.37 -0.52
C LEU A 121 2.27 -11.39 -1.16
N SER A 122 2.96 -12.22 -0.37
CA SER A 122 3.83 -13.28 -0.90
C SER A 122 3.05 -14.39 -1.61
N THR A 123 1.79 -14.62 -1.20
CA THR A 123 0.93 -15.67 -1.81
C THR A 123 0.21 -15.17 -3.05
N PHE A 124 -0.25 -13.92 -3.06
CA PHE A 124 -1.05 -13.38 -4.16
C PHE A 124 -0.25 -12.51 -5.12
N GLY A 125 0.67 -11.69 -4.62
CA GLY A 125 1.39 -10.65 -5.34
C GLY A 125 1.02 -9.24 -4.89
N PRO A 126 1.44 -8.21 -5.63
CA PRO A 126 1.22 -6.81 -5.31
C PRO A 126 -0.26 -6.42 -5.19
N LEU A 127 -0.59 -5.69 -4.12
CA LEU A 127 -1.94 -5.20 -3.86
C LEU A 127 -1.96 -3.67 -3.71
N THR A 128 -3.09 -3.04 -4.01
CA THR A 128 -3.31 -1.66 -3.57
C THR A 128 -3.21 -1.58 -2.04
N CYS A 129 -2.67 -0.48 -1.52
CA CYS A 129 -2.45 -0.26 -0.08
C CYS A 129 -2.83 1.17 0.33
N THR A 130 -4.06 1.55 0.07
CA THR A 130 -4.61 2.81 0.54
C THR A 130 -5.36 2.59 1.85
N SER A 131 -5.36 3.58 2.77
CA SER A 131 -6.07 3.47 4.05
C SER A 131 -7.56 3.09 3.87
N ALA A 132 -8.05 2.27 4.79
CA ALA A 132 -9.43 1.76 4.74
C ALA A 132 -10.44 2.78 5.30
N ASN A 133 -10.59 3.92 4.60
CA ASN A 133 -11.56 4.97 4.88
C ASN A 133 -12.15 5.54 3.59
N ILE A 134 -13.30 6.16 3.66
CA ILE A 134 -13.82 7.02 2.60
C ILE A 134 -12.90 8.23 2.48
N HIS A 135 -12.57 8.65 1.26
CA HIS A 135 -11.67 9.76 1.01
C HIS A 135 -12.10 11.03 1.76
N GLY A 136 -11.14 11.67 2.43
CA GLY A 136 -11.39 12.86 3.26
C GLY A 136 -11.98 12.57 4.64
N LYS A 137 -12.37 11.33 4.96
CA LYS A 137 -12.83 10.96 6.31
C LYS A 137 -11.69 10.40 7.15
N GLU A 138 -11.86 10.44 8.47
CA GLU A 138 -10.95 9.81 9.42
C GLU A 138 -10.80 8.31 9.13
N THR A 139 -9.59 7.80 9.30
CA THR A 139 -9.28 6.38 9.09
C THR A 139 -9.58 5.60 10.37
N PRO A 140 -10.57 4.67 10.36
CA PRO A 140 -10.87 3.88 11.54
C PRO A 140 -9.74 2.89 11.85
N THR A 141 -9.61 2.55 13.13
CA THR A 141 -8.57 1.66 13.64
C THR A 141 -9.06 0.25 13.94
N VAL A 142 -10.37 0.01 13.85
CA VAL A 142 -11.00 -1.30 14.08
C VAL A 142 -11.94 -1.66 12.94
N ILE A 143 -12.08 -2.96 12.68
CA ILE A 143 -12.88 -3.48 11.55
C ILE A 143 -14.38 -3.13 11.67
N SER A 144 -14.93 -3.05 12.88
CA SER A 144 -16.34 -2.64 13.07
C SER A 144 -16.63 -1.29 12.44
N ASP A 145 -15.77 -0.31 12.70
CA ASP A 145 -15.96 1.07 12.26
C ASP A 145 -15.67 1.20 10.76
N ILE A 146 -14.68 0.43 10.24
CA ILE A 146 -14.46 0.33 8.80
C ILE A 146 -15.71 -0.22 8.11
N ARG A 147 -16.32 -1.29 8.63
CA ARG A 147 -17.57 -1.84 8.08
C ARG A 147 -18.70 -0.82 8.10
N MET A 148 -18.78 0.02 9.14
CA MET A 148 -19.79 1.08 9.21
C MET A 148 -19.56 2.15 8.14
N GLN A 149 -18.30 2.59 7.91
CA GLN A 149 -18.00 3.54 6.84
C GLN A 149 -18.33 3.01 5.45
N PHE A 150 -18.07 1.71 5.23
CA PHE A 150 -18.23 1.07 3.93
C PHE A 150 -19.54 0.28 3.78
N LYS A 151 -20.57 0.62 4.53
CA LYS A 151 -21.90 -0.01 4.42
C LYS A 151 -22.37 -0.01 2.97
N LYS A 152 -22.67 -1.20 2.42
CA LYS A 152 -23.13 -1.42 1.03
C LYS A 152 -22.08 -1.16 -0.06
N SER A 153 -20.78 -1.16 0.26
CA SER A 153 -19.72 -0.78 -0.70
C SER A 153 -19.14 -1.94 -1.55
N GLY A 154 -19.56 -3.19 -1.31
CA GLY A 154 -19.08 -4.35 -2.09
C GLY A 154 -17.65 -4.82 -1.73
N ILE A 155 -17.17 -4.55 -0.52
CA ILE A 155 -15.93 -5.15 -0.01
C ILE A 155 -16.17 -6.64 0.26
N SER A 156 -15.34 -7.49 -0.36
CA SER A 156 -15.51 -8.94 -0.37
C SER A 156 -15.09 -9.61 0.94
N LEU A 157 -14.06 -9.09 1.60
CA LEU A 157 -13.53 -9.67 2.84
C LEU A 157 -12.92 -8.60 3.74
N TYR A 158 -13.07 -8.79 5.05
CA TYR A 158 -12.42 -7.99 6.09
C TYR A 158 -11.59 -8.93 6.96
N ILE A 159 -10.25 -8.77 6.93
CA ILE A 159 -9.31 -9.53 7.75
C ILE A 159 -9.11 -8.78 9.06
N ASN A 160 -9.66 -9.31 10.15
CA ASN A 160 -9.58 -8.67 11.45
C ASN A 160 -8.25 -9.03 12.15
N HIS A 161 -7.53 -8.03 12.62
CA HIS A 161 -6.29 -8.15 13.40
C HIS A 161 -6.33 -7.26 14.65
N GLY A 162 -7.52 -7.03 15.20
CA GLY A 162 -7.72 -6.19 16.37
C GLY A 162 -7.62 -4.69 16.07
N LYS A 163 -7.34 -3.89 17.10
CA LYS A 163 -7.18 -2.43 16.99
C LYS A 163 -5.77 -2.08 16.53
N LEU A 164 -5.67 -1.43 15.38
CA LEU A 164 -4.40 -0.88 14.88
C LEU A 164 -4.22 0.56 15.40
N ARG A 165 -3.02 0.87 15.93
CA ARG A 165 -2.72 2.18 16.53
C ARG A 165 -1.51 2.87 15.88
N GLY A 166 -1.13 2.42 14.69
CA GLY A 166 0.05 2.94 14.01
C GLY A 166 -0.15 4.36 13.49
N LYS A 167 0.90 5.18 13.59
CA LYS A 167 0.98 6.41 12.80
C LYS A 167 1.01 6.05 11.31
N PRO A 168 0.49 6.90 10.41
CA PRO A 168 0.66 6.71 8.98
C PRO A 168 2.14 6.57 8.60
N SER A 169 2.43 5.91 7.48
CA SER A 169 3.79 5.83 6.94
C SER A 169 4.29 7.22 6.54
N THR A 170 5.59 7.48 6.72
CA THR A 170 6.28 8.59 6.06
C THR A 170 6.28 8.31 4.56
N ILE A 171 6.04 9.33 3.74
CA ILE A 171 6.07 9.23 2.27
C ILE A 171 7.18 10.12 1.74
N VAL A 172 8.13 9.52 1.04
CA VAL A 172 9.26 10.22 0.43
C VAL A 172 9.29 9.95 -1.06
N ASP A 173 9.41 11.01 -1.85
CA ASP A 173 9.62 10.93 -3.29
C ASP A 173 11.12 10.84 -3.59
N LEU A 174 11.50 9.75 -4.25
CA LEU A 174 12.86 9.47 -4.72
C LEU A 174 12.96 9.40 -6.25
N ALA A 175 11.88 9.67 -6.95
CA ALA A 175 11.86 9.58 -8.42
C ALA A 175 12.75 10.64 -9.08
N ASP A 176 13.00 11.75 -8.39
CA ASP A 176 13.89 12.81 -8.81
C ASP A 176 15.27 12.72 -8.11
N LYS A 177 16.19 13.59 -8.56
CA LYS A 177 17.55 13.62 -8.01
C LYS A 177 17.62 13.90 -6.51
N LYS A 178 16.73 14.81 -6.02
CA LYS A 178 16.65 15.17 -4.60
C LYS A 178 15.47 14.49 -3.93
N PRO A 179 15.68 13.80 -2.80
CA PRO A 179 14.59 13.28 -1.99
C PRO A 179 13.65 14.41 -1.55
N THR A 180 12.35 14.18 -1.64
CA THR A 180 11.33 15.15 -1.23
C THR A 180 10.35 14.51 -0.26
N LEU A 181 10.15 15.15 0.89
CA LEU A 181 9.15 14.73 1.86
C LEU A 181 7.74 15.10 1.35
N ILE A 182 6.92 14.10 1.11
CA ILE A 182 5.51 14.29 0.69
C ILE A 182 4.58 14.29 1.91
N ARG A 183 4.90 13.46 2.90
CA ARG A 183 4.14 13.38 4.15
C ARG A 183 5.04 12.89 5.27
N GLN A 184 5.10 13.66 6.36
CA GLN A 184 5.69 13.18 7.60
C GLN A 184 4.78 12.14 8.25
N GLY A 185 5.36 11.02 8.67
CA GLY A 185 4.69 9.90 9.33
C GLY A 185 5.49 9.40 10.52
N ALA A 186 5.67 8.07 10.59
CA ALA A 186 6.30 7.42 11.73
C ALA A 186 7.84 7.48 11.71
N ILE A 187 8.46 7.69 10.55
CA ILE A 187 9.92 7.77 10.38
C ILE A 187 10.27 9.23 10.09
N GLU A 188 11.24 9.79 10.79
CA GLU A 188 11.69 11.16 10.57
C GLU A 188 12.41 11.28 9.22
N PHE A 189 12.21 12.42 8.55
CA PHE A 189 12.78 12.61 7.21
C PHE A 189 14.31 12.73 7.23
N GLU A 190 14.84 13.29 8.29
CA GLU A 190 16.27 13.43 8.57
C GLU A 190 16.96 12.06 8.62
N ASP A 191 16.35 11.06 9.28
CA ASP A 191 16.87 9.68 9.34
C ASP A 191 17.00 9.05 7.94
N ILE A 192 16.08 9.43 7.03
CA ILE A 192 16.07 8.95 5.65
C ILE A 192 17.17 9.63 4.85
N LEU A 193 17.39 10.93 5.04
CA LEU A 193 18.49 11.66 4.38
C LEU A 193 19.85 11.13 4.83
N ASP A 194 20.03 10.92 6.12
CA ASP A 194 21.25 10.33 6.70
C ASP A 194 21.58 8.95 6.12
N ALA A 195 20.55 8.14 5.84
CA ALA A 195 20.75 6.83 5.23
C ALA A 195 21.22 6.90 3.77
N ILE A 196 20.89 7.99 3.07
CA ILE A 196 21.37 8.19 1.68
C ILE A 196 22.84 8.63 1.68
N GLU A 197 23.21 9.51 2.60
CA GLU A 197 24.53 10.14 2.63
C GLU A 197 25.60 9.23 3.25
N ASN A 198 25.22 8.49 4.30
CA ASN A 198 26.17 7.74 5.14
C ASN A 198 26.05 6.19 5.00
N GLY A 199 25.15 5.68 4.18
CA GLY A 199 24.94 4.26 3.90
C GLY A 199 25.46 3.88 2.49
#